data_ed2c5b9533945d4c74d40c33be553cb9
#
_entry.id   ed2c5b9533945d4c74d40c33be553cb9
#
_cell.length_a   1.000
_cell.length_b   1.000
_cell.length_c   1.000
_cell.angle_alpha   90.00
_cell.angle_beta   90.00
_cell.angle_gamma   90.00
#
_symmetry.space_group_name_H-M   'P 1'
#
loop_
_entity.id
_entity.type
_entity.pdbx_description
1 polymer ?
#
loop_
_entity_poly.entity_id
_entity_poly.type
_entity_poly.pdbx_seq_one_letter_code
_entity_poly.pdbx_strand_id
1 'polypeptide(L)'
;MAWFKKERKPRTSERVKLEIPADAWEKCDQCGHVDIRERFVRALNVCPNCGYHRRISAQEYIDLLVDEGSWHELFFNLKSADPLKFENYADRVQAAVKKAGPLDAIRTGYARLHG
;
A
#
# COMPACT_ATOMS: atom_id res chain seq x y z
N MET A 1 23.99 53.87 -32.72
CA MET A 1 22.61 53.37 -32.83
C MET A 1 22.53 52.01 -32.15
N ALA A 2 22.04 51.99 -30.92
CA ALA A 2 21.90 50.74 -30.13
C ALA A 2 20.40 50.42 -30.02
N TRP A 3 19.94 49.65 -30.99
CA TRP A 3 18.57 49.22 -31.07
C TRP A 3 18.52 47.74 -30.60
N PHE A 4 17.58 47.42 -29.66
CA PHE A 4 17.28 46.16 -29.02
C PHE A 4 18.23 45.68 -27.90
N LYS A 5 18.19 46.34 -26.73
CA LYS A 5 18.36 45.69 -25.46
C LYS A 5 17.00 45.19 -24.96
N LYS A 6 16.68 43.94 -25.21
CA LYS A 6 15.51 43.27 -24.61
C LYS A 6 15.84 43.00 -23.14
N GLU A 7 15.34 43.83 -22.22
CA GLU A 7 15.43 43.52 -20.80
C GLU A 7 14.65 42.25 -20.50
N ARG A 8 15.37 41.18 -20.29
CA ARG A 8 14.78 39.91 -19.79
C ARG A 8 14.47 40.11 -18.31
N LYS A 9 13.23 40.45 -17.98
CA LYS A 9 12.78 40.35 -16.60
C LYS A 9 13.01 38.91 -16.13
N PRO A 10 13.69 38.71 -14.97
CA PRO A 10 13.86 37.37 -14.43
C PRO A 10 12.47 36.81 -14.16
N ARG A 11 12.15 35.66 -14.79
CA ARG A 11 10.97 34.88 -14.44
C ARG A 11 11.25 34.23 -13.07
N THR A 12 11.03 34.93 -12.01
CA THR A 12 10.88 34.36 -10.67
C THR A 12 9.52 33.67 -10.62
N SER A 13 9.40 32.54 -11.30
CA SER A 13 8.42 31.57 -10.88
C SER A 13 8.99 30.93 -9.62
N GLU A 14 8.45 31.29 -8.49
CA GLU A 14 8.55 30.48 -7.29
C GLU A 14 7.95 29.12 -7.62
N ARG A 15 8.77 28.23 -8.15
CA ARG A 15 8.43 26.84 -8.28
C ARG A 15 8.39 26.31 -6.85
N VAL A 16 7.19 26.24 -6.29
CA VAL A 16 6.96 25.44 -5.10
C VAL A 16 7.55 24.07 -5.41
N LYS A 17 8.66 23.73 -4.77
CA LYS A 17 9.23 22.39 -4.86
C LYS A 17 8.21 21.46 -4.22
N LEU A 18 7.47 20.74 -5.04
CA LEU A 18 6.67 19.61 -4.58
C LEU A 18 7.65 18.63 -3.96
N GLU A 19 7.66 18.53 -2.64
CA GLU A 19 8.36 17.46 -1.95
C GLU A 19 7.62 16.15 -2.27
N ILE A 20 8.19 15.39 -3.18
CA ILE A 20 7.68 14.04 -3.52
C ILE A 20 8.14 13.13 -2.38
N PRO A 21 7.22 12.53 -1.62
CA PRO A 21 7.58 11.59 -0.56
C PRO A 21 8.48 10.47 -1.12
N ALA A 22 9.45 10.04 -0.33
CA ALA A 22 10.40 8.99 -0.76
C ALA A 22 9.71 7.66 -1.08
N ASP A 23 8.54 7.41 -0.50
CA ASP A 23 7.68 6.24 -0.69
C ASP A 23 6.70 6.35 -1.86
N ALA A 24 6.74 7.47 -2.61
CA ALA A 24 5.88 7.66 -3.79
C ALA A 24 6.24 6.73 -4.96
N TRP A 25 7.46 6.19 -4.97
CA TRP A 25 7.95 5.34 -6.04
C TRP A 25 8.04 3.88 -5.60
N GLU A 26 7.57 2.99 -6.44
CA GLU A 26 7.62 1.55 -6.21
C GLU A 26 8.26 0.84 -7.39
N LYS A 27 8.98 -0.24 -7.07
CA LYS A 27 9.68 -1.07 -8.04
C LYS A 27 9.00 -2.43 -8.14
N CYS A 28 8.81 -2.92 -9.35
CA CYS A 28 8.36 -4.28 -9.58
C CYS A 28 9.46 -5.30 -9.27
N ASP A 29 9.16 -6.29 -8.44
CA ASP A 29 10.11 -7.33 -8.04
C ASP A 29 10.51 -8.25 -9.20
N GLN A 30 9.63 -8.41 -10.19
CA GLN A 30 9.85 -9.32 -11.32
C GLN A 30 10.69 -8.68 -12.43
N CYS A 31 10.34 -7.48 -12.90
CA CYS A 31 10.98 -6.86 -14.07
C CYS A 31 11.79 -5.61 -13.75
N GLY A 32 11.79 -5.16 -12.51
CA GLY A 32 12.51 -3.95 -12.10
C GLY A 32 11.89 -2.63 -12.56
N HIS A 33 10.73 -2.65 -13.23
CA HIS A 33 10.01 -1.44 -13.62
C HIS A 33 9.68 -0.58 -12.40
N VAL A 34 9.97 0.71 -12.49
CA VAL A 34 9.71 1.69 -11.43
C VAL A 34 8.58 2.60 -11.88
N ASP A 35 7.56 2.74 -11.07
CA ASP A 35 6.44 3.64 -11.32
C ASP A 35 5.93 4.24 -10.02
N ILE A 36 5.01 5.19 -10.11
CA ILE A 36 4.36 5.80 -8.96
C ILE A 36 3.45 4.77 -8.30
N ARG A 37 3.49 4.68 -6.97
CA ARG A 37 2.66 3.78 -6.17
C ARG A 37 1.17 3.83 -6.56
N GLU A 38 0.64 5.02 -6.78
CA GLU A 38 -0.76 5.21 -7.19
C GLU A 38 -1.10 4.49 -8.50
N ARG A 39 -0.16 4.39 -9.44
CA ARG A 39 -0.39 3.66 -10.69
C ARG A 39 -0.49 2.17 -10.47
N PHE A 40 0.34 1.62 -9.58
CA PHE A 40 0.24 0.21 -9.19
C PHE A 40 -1.11 -0.05 -8.51
N VAL A 41 -1.53 0.80 -7.58
CA VAL A 41 -2.83 0.67 -6.90
C VAL A 41 -3.99 0.72 -7.90
N ARG A 42 -3.99 1.68 -8.83
CA ARG A 42 -5.03 1.79 -9.89
C ARG A 42 -5.04 0.57 -10.84
N ALA A 43 -3.90 -0.05 -11.05
CA ALA A 43 -3.76 -1.28 -11.83
C ALA A 43 -3.98 -2.55 -10.98
N LEU A 44 -4.65 -2.44 -9.82
CA LEU A 44 -4.92 -3.54 -8.90
C LEU A 44 -3.65 -4.28 -8.45
N ASN A 45 -2.57 -3.53 -8.25
CA ASN A 45 -1.23 -4.05 -7.94
C ASN A 45 -0.64 -5.02 -8.98
N VAL A 46 -1.10 -4.92 -10.22
CA VAL A 46 -0.52 -5.63 -11.37
C VAL A 46 0.50 -4.73 -12.05
N CYS A 47 1.67 -5.25 -12.35
CA CYS A 47 2.71 -4.48 -13.03
C CYS A 47 2.30 -4.18 -14.49
N PRO A 48 2.24 -2.90 -14.91
CA PRO A 48 1.82 -2.55 -16.26
C PRO A 48 2.82 -3.00 -17.33
N ASN A 49 4.07 -3.26 -16.95
CA ASN A 49 5.13 -3.64 -17.90
C ASN A 49 5.21 -5.16 -18.13
N CYS A 50 5.06 -5.98 -17.08
CA CYS A 50 5.25 -7.43 -17.19
C CYS A 50 4.05 -8.28 -16.77
N GLY A 51 2.96 -7.66 -16.29
CA GLY A 51 1.78 -8.39 -15.83
C GLY A 51 1.96 -9.12 -14.49
N TYR A 52 3.08 -8.91 -13.80
CA TYR A 52 3.31 -9.54 -12.50
C TYR A 52 2.33 -9.04 -11.45
N HIS A 53 1.64 -9.98 -10.78
CA HIS A 53 0.73 -9.70 -9.68
C HIS A 53 1.52 -9.59 -8.38
N ARG A 54 1.51 -8.41 -7.80
CA ARG A 54 2.12 -8.14 -6.50
C ARG A 54 1.21 -8.62 -5.38
N ARG A 55 1.79 -8.95 -4.23
CA ARG A 55 1.00 -9.28 -3.03
C ARG A 55 0.30 -8.02 -2.53
N ILE A 56 -0.97 -8.17 -2.20
CA ILE A 56 -1.78 -7.16 -1.52
C ILE A 56 -2.24 -7.68 -0.16
N SER A 57 -2.49 -6.77 0.76
CA SER A 57 -2.96 -7.11 2.10
C SER A 57 -4.43 -7.58 2.09
N ALA A 58 -4.86 -8.24 3.17
CA ALA A 58 -6.26 -8.61 3.34
C ALA A 58 -7.19 -7.38 3.34
N GLN A 59 -6.73 -6.24 3.87
CA GLN A 59 -7.49 -5.01 3.85
C GLN A 59 -7.67 -4.49 2.42
N GLU A 60 -6.62 -4.47 1.62
CA GLU A 60 -6.70 -4.04 0.22
C GLU A 60 -7.64 -4.93 -0.61
N TYR A 61 -7.70 -6.25 -0.31
CA TYR A 61 -8.70 -7.15 -0.92
C TYR A 61 -10.12 -6.80 -0.52
N ILE A 62 -10.35 -6.49 0.75
CA ILE A 62 -11.67 -6.08 1.23
C ILE A 62 -12.08 -4.79 0.53
N ASP A 63 -11.22 -3.78 0.52
CA ASP A 63 -11.48 -2.48 -0.10
C ASP A 63 -11.72 -2.57 -1.61
N LEU A 64 -11.14 -3.58 -2.26
CA LEU A 64 -11.29 -3.83 -3.68
C LEU A 64 -12.61 -4.51 -4.05
N LEU A 65 -13.06 -5.46 -3.22
CA LEU A 65 -14.16 -6.37 -3.58
C LEU A 65 -15.50 -5.97 -2.96
N VAL A 66 -15.47 -5.30 -1.82
CA VAL A 66 -16.63 -5.07 -0.97
C VAL A 66 -17.21 -3.68 -1.21
N ASP A 67 -18.53 -3.57 -1.19
CA ASP A 67 -19.22 -2.28 -1.29
C ASP A 67 -18.83 -1.38 -0.11
N GLU A 68 -18.58 -0.11 -0.38
CA GLU A 68 -18.16 0.87 0.61
C GLU A 68 -19.07 0.88 1.84
N GLY A 69 -18.49 0.78 3.03
CA GLY A 69 -19.21 0.78 4.31
C GLY A 69 -20.03 -0.48 4.60
N SER A 70 -19.98 -1.53 3.76
CA SER A 70 -20.75 -2.76 3.99
C SER A 70 -19.98 -3.85 4.75
N TRP A 71 -18.66 -3.67 4.96
CA TRP A 71 -17.85 -4.64 5.68
C TRP A 71 -18.16 -4.67 7.18
N HIS A 72 -18.52 -5.83 7.68
CA HIS A 72 -18.68 -6.11 9.11
C HIS A 72 -17.73 -7.21 9.52
N GLU A 73 -16.66 -6.86 10.23
CA GLU A 73 -15.67 -7.81 10.68
C GLU A 73 -16.18 -8.67 11.84
N LEU A 74 -15.95 -9.98 11.75
CA LEU A 74 -16.24 -10.95 12.79
C LEU A 74 -14.94 -11.44 13.40
N PHE A 75 -14.97 -11.77 14.71
CA PHE A 75 -13.84 -12.38 15.41
C PHE A 75 -12.54 -11.56 15.35
N PHE A 76 -12.66 -10.24 15.28
CA PHE A 76 -11.49 -9.33 15.18
C PHE A 76 -10.52 -9.44 16.37
N ASN A 77 -10.94 -10.04 17.47
CA ASN A 77 -10.18 -10.17 18.71
C ASN A 77 -9.52 -11.55 18.89
N LEU A 78 -9.64 -12.44 17.90
CA LEU A 78 -8.99 -13.75 17.98
C LEU A 78 -7.46 -13.58 18.01
N LYS A 79 -6.84 -14.37 18.86
CA LYS A 79 -5.39 -14.46 19.01
C LYS A 79 -4.99 -15.91 19.11
N SER A 80 -3.79 -16.21 18.61
CA SER A 80 -3.18 -17.52 18.80
C SER A 80 -3.06 -17.84 20.28
N ALA A 81 -3.59 -18.98 20.70
CA ALA A 81 -3.46 -19.50 22.04
C ALA A 81 -2.46 -20.67 22.06
N ASP A 82 -1.80 -20.87 23.16
CA ASP A 82 -0.88 -22.00 23.39
C ASP A 82 -1.44 -22.93 24.48
N PRO A 83 -2.45 -23.77 24.18
CA PRO A 83 -3.04 -24.66 25.15
C PRO A 83 -2.09 -25.77 25.61
N LEU A 84 -1.08 -26.10 24.77
CA LEU A 84 -0.12 -27.16 25.05
C LEU A 84 1.15 -26.64 25.71
N LYS A 85 1.28 -25.32 25.90
CA LYS A 85 2.48 -24.66 26.46
C LYS A 85 3.76 -25.13 25.77
N PHE A 86 3.78 -25.07 24.43
CA PHE A 86 4.90 -25.54 23.65
C PHE A 86 6.13 -24.64 23.86
N GLU A 87 7.29 -25.25 23.99
CA GLU A 87 8.53 -24.54 24.22
C GLU A 87 8.81 -23.52 23.11
N ASN A 88 9.15 -22.28 23.50
CA ASN A 88 9.43 -21.14 22.59
C ASN A 88 8.27 -20.72 21.67
N TYR A 89 7.03 -21.24 21.85
CA TYR A 89 5.90 -20.85 21.01
C TYR A 89 5.50 -19.39 21.25
N ALA A 90 5.44 -18.95 22.49
CA ALA A 90 5.10 -17.57 22.85
C ALA A 90 6.06 -16.56 22.19
N ASP A 91 7.35 -16.83 22.17
CA ASP A 91 8.35 -15.97 21.54
C ASP A 91 8.19 -15.91 20.03
N ARG A 92 7.86 -17.04 19.40
CA ARG A 92 7.56 -17.10 17.95
C ARG A 92 6.32 -16.31 17.59
N VAL A 93 5.24 -16.41 18.40
CA VAL A 93 4.02 -15.62 18.20
C VAL A 93 4.33 -14.14 18.34
N GLN A 94 5.07 -13.72 19.36
CA GLN A 94 5.46 -12.32 19.52
C GLN A 94 6.31 -11.80 18.33
N ALA A 95 7.23 -12.61 17.84
CA ALA A 95 8.04 -12.26 16.67
C ALA A 95 7.17 -12.13 15.40
N ALA A 96 6.16 -12.99 15.24
CA ALA A 96 5.22 -12.92 14.14
C ALA A 96 4.34 -11.65 14.23
N VAL A 97 3.81 -11.33 15.40
CA VAL A 97 3.03 -10.10 15.66
C VAL A 97 3.83 -8.84 15.38
N LYS A 98 5.13 -8.83 15.71
CA LYS A 98 6.01 -7.68 15.38
C LYS A 98 6.17 -7.46 13.87
N LYS A 99 6.10 -8.55 13.07
CA LYS A 99 6.26 -8.47 11.60
C LYS A 99 4.95 -8.21 10.87
N ALA A 100 3.87 -8.87 11.30
CA ALA A 100 2.58 -8.86 10.60
C ALA A 100 1.56 -7.89 11.19
N GLY A 101 1.83 -7.34 12.38
CA GLY A 101 0.88 -6.53 13.14
C GLY A 101 0.09 -7.34 14.18
N PRO A 102 -0.72 -6.67 15.01
CA PRO A 102 -1.38 -7.28 16.16
C PRO A 102 -2.61 -8.15 15.80
N LEU A 103 -3.05 -8.09 14.56
CA LEU A 103 -4.19 -8.87 14.07
C LEU A 103 -3.74 -10.23 13.56
N ASP A 104 -4.66 -11.20 13.60
CA ASP A 104 -4.43 -12.52 13.03
C ASP A 104 -4.29 -12.43 11.49
N ALA A 105 -3.66 -13.43 10.89
CA ALA A 105 -3.45 -13.52 9.45
C ALA A 105 -4.76 -13.69 8.66
N ILE A 106 -5.84 -14.15 9.32
CA ILE A 106 -7.16 -14.35 8.72
C ILE A 106 -8.11 -13.28 9.21
N ARG A 107 -8.76 -12.62 8.26
CA ARG A 107 -9.88 -11.70 8.53
C ARG A 107 -11.18 -12.33 8.04
N THR A 108 -12.17 -12.38 8.90
CA THR A 108 -13.49 -12.92 8.61
C THR A 108 -14.55 -11.87 8.79
N GLY A 109 -15.58 -11.92 7.98
CA GLY A 109 -16.65 -10.94 8.05
C GLY A 109 -17.75 -11.23 7.04
N TYR A 110 -18.75 -10.40 7.04
CA TYR A 110 -19.78 -10.36 5.99
C TYR A 110 -19.84 -8.96 5.38
N ALA A 111 -20.22 -8.93 4.12
CA ALA A 111 -20.29 -7.71 3.34
C ALA A 111 -21.28 -7.86 2.18
N ARG A 112 -21.56 -6.76 1.51
CA ARG A 112 -22.25 -6.76 0.22
C ARG A 112 -21.23 -6.64 -0.90
N LEU A 113 -21.54 -7.30 -2.02
CA LEU A 113 -20.79 -7.28 -3.25
C LEU A 113 -21.74 -6.87 -4.37
N HIS A 114 -21.62 -5.65 -4.88
CA HIS A 114 -22.48 -5.11 -5.94
C HIS A 114 -23.98 -5.06 -5.59
N GLY A 115 -24.32 -4.66 -4.39
CA GLY A 115 -25.69 -4.40 -3.93
C GLY A 115 -26.23 -5.35 -2.91
#